data_3decfbe7f6be15cfbc85b490aba433d1
#
_entry.id   3decfbe7f6be15cfbc85b490aba433d1
#
_cell.length_a   1.000
_cell.length_b   1.000
_cell.length_c   1.000
_cell.angle_alpha   90.00
_cell.angle_beta   90.00
_cell.angle_gamma   90.00
#
_symmetry.space_group_name_H-M   'P 1'
#
loop_
_entity.id
_entity.type
_entity.pdbx_description
1 polymer ?
#
loop_
_entity_poly.entity_id
_entity_poly.type
_entity_poly.pdbx_seq_one_letter_code
_entity_poly.pdbx_strand_id
1 'polypeptide(L)'
;MYIEQVNSPQDIKQFSAEQLRQLAGEVRNALLTKLSAHGGHVGPNLGMVEATIALHYVFNSPTDKMVYDVSHQSYTHKMLTGRKGAFLNPEDYDVVSGYTNPRESGHDFFTIGHTSTSVSLACGLAKARDLKGGHENIIAVIGDGSLSGGEAYEGLSNAGEMGTNLIIVVNDNEMSIAENHGGLYQNLKELRDTEGRSSCNFFRSLGLDYLYVGEGNDIPSLVAAFAKVKDTSRPTVVHIHTQKGKGYAPAEADREEFHWEMPFDLETGKPKVDCSGMEDYHSLTGKFLLEKMKEDHTVVAISSGTPTVIGFTPERRKQAGRQFVDVGIAEEHAVALASGIAAGGGRPMYGVYSTFIQRCYDQLSQDLCINGNPAVITVFMGTVAGMNDVTHLGFFDIPLISNIPNMVYLAPTCSEEYFAMLEWAVRQTEYPVAIRVPGVAVVHRKEEFDTDYSELNRYKMTARGETVAILALGSFYDLGQALKNKLREESGVEATLINPRYITGLDEPMLEELKVGHRIVVTLEDGVLDGGFGEKIARYYGNSEMRVLNYGLRKEFADRYNLDELMKTNRLTDKQMAEDIAGILE
;
A
#
# COMPACT_ATOMS: atom_id res chain seq x y z
N MET A 1 -12.00 35.62 -0.29
CA MET A 1 -11.07 34.77 0.49
C MET A 1 -9.67 34.84 -0.13
N TYR A 2 -8.60 34.67 0.64
CA TYR A 2 -7.24 34.67 0.09
C TYR A 2 -6.99 33.48 -0.81
N ILE A 3 -7.50 32.30 -0.47
CA ILE A 3 -7.32 31.08 -1.29
C ILE A 3 -7.85 31.25 -2.73
N GLU A 4 -8.90 32.02 -2.93
CA GLU A 4 -9.45 32.32 -4.26
C GLU A 4 -8.47 33.14 -5.12
N GLN A 5 -7.61 33.94 -4.49
CA GLN A 5 -6.61 34.79 -5.15
C GLN A 5 -5.33 34.03 -5.49
N VAL A 6 -5.08 32.85 -4.88
CA VAL A 6 -3.89 32.05 -5.10
C VAL A 6 -4.09 31.16 -6.34
N ASN A 7 -3.35 31.42 -7.40
CA ASN A 7 -3.32 30.61 -8.61
C ASN A 7 -1.95 29.93 -8.80
N SER A 8 -0.93 30.47 -8.15
CA SER A 8 0.44 29.95 -8.15
C SER A 8 1.14 30.27 -6.81
N PRO A 9 2.24 29.57 -6.49
CA PRO A 9 3.02 29.90 -5.30
C PRO A 9 3.56 31.33 -5.26
N GLN A 10 3.66 31.99 -6.39
CA GLN A 10 4.16 33.37 -6.46
C GLN A 10 3.17 34.36 -5.79
N ASP A 11 1.86 34.06 -5.83
CA ASP A 11 0.83 34.95 -5.32
C ASP A 11 0.93 35.14 -3.80
N ILE A 12 1.37 34.13 -3.05
CA ILE A 12 1.53 34.20 -1.61
C ILE A 12 2.80 34.92 -1.16
N LYS A 13 3.78 35.15 -2.05
CA LYS A 13 5.05 35.82 -1.71
C LYS A 13 4.87 37.26 -1.19
N GLN A 14 3.76 37.89 -1.53
CA GLN A 14 3.45 39.25 -1.12
C GLN A 14 2.55 39.32 0.14
N PHE A 15 2.13 38.18 0.67
CA PHE A 15 1.23 38.14 1.82
C PHE A 15 1.96 38.48 3.12
N SER A 16 1.33 39.28 3.96
CA SER A 16 1.79 39.48 5.33
C SER A 16 1.63 38.21 6.17
N ALA A 17 2.31 38.16 7.32
CA ALA A 17 2.16 37.02 8.23
C ALA A 17 0.70 36.79 8.65
N GLU A 18 -0.09 37.85 8.82
CA GLU A 18 -1.52 37.73 9.15
C GLU A 18 -2.34 37.17 7.98
N GLN A 19 -2.06 37.60 6.76
CA GLN A 19 -2.71 37.05 5.56
C GLN A 19 -2.37 35.58 5.34
N LEU A 20 -1.14 35.15 5.62
CA LEU A 20 -0.72 33.74 5.56
C LEU A 20 -1.46 32.89 6.63
N ARG A 21 -1.66 33.42 7.85
CA ARG A 21 -2.46 32.73 8.88
C ARG A 21 -3.92 32.58 8.46
N GLN A 22 -4.50 33.63 7.88
CA GLN A 22 -5.86 33.57 7.36
C GLN A 22 -5.97 32.58 6.21
N LEU A 23 -5.00 32.57 5.28
CA LEU A 23 -4.91 31.58 4.19
C LEU A 23 -4.87 30.15 4.76
N ALA A 24 -4.08 29.90 5.81
CA ALA A 24 -4.03 28.58 6.44
C ALA A 24 -5.39 28.13 6.99
N GLY A 25 -6.15 29.04 7.60
CA GLY A 25 -7.52 28.79 8.05
C GLY A 25 -8.48 28.46 6.90
N GLU A 26 -8.38 29.20 5.79
CA GLU A 26 -9.21 28.98 4.60
C GLU A 26 -8.87 27.64 3.91
N VAL A 27 -7.59 27.29 3.78
CA VAL A 27 -7.12 25.99 3.27
C VAL A 27 -7.66 24.86 4.14
N ARG A 28 -7.53 24.97 5.46
CA ARG A 28 -8.03 23.96 6.40
C ARG A 28 -9.53 23.74 6.26
N ASN A 29 -10.31 24.81 6.15
CA ASN A 29 -11.76 24.70 5.93
C ASN A 29 -12.08 24.01 4.60
N ALA A 30 -11.39 24.34 3.51
CA ALA A 30 -11.56 23.69 2.22
C ALA A 30 -11.25 22.18 2.28
N LEU A 31 -10.14 21.82 2.95
CA LEU A 31 -9.77 20.42 3.19
C LEU A 31 -10.86 19.67 3.95
N LEU A 32 -11.34 20.23 5.07
CA LEU A 32 -12.39 19.59 5.88
C LEU A 32 -13.70 19.45 5.11
N THR A 33 -14.09 20.45 4.33
CA THR A 33 -15.29 20.41 3.49
C THR A 33 -15.20 19.28 2.46
N LYS A 34 -14.09 19.21 1.71
CA LYS A 34 -13.87 18.15 0.73
C LYS A 34 -13.83 16.78 1.42
N LEU A 35 -13.00 16.60 2.43
CA LEU A 35 -12.74 15.30 3.05
C LEU A 35 -13.96 14.76 3.78
N SER A 36 -14.77 15.61 4.42
CA SER A 36 -16.03 15.17 5.03
C SER A 36 -17.08 14.72 4.00
N ALA A 37 -17.00 15.23 2.78
CA ALA A 37 -17.92 14.86 1.69
C ALA A 37 -17.43 13.67 0.86
N HIS A 38 -16.12 13.54 0.66
CA HIS A 38 -15.50 12.65 -0.32
C HIS A 38 -14.64 11.55 0.32
N GLY A 39 -14.13 11.76 1.54
CA GLY A 39 -13.12 10.91 2.16
C GLY A 39 -11.68 11.27 1.73
N GLY A 40 -10.70 10.59 2.32
CA GLY A 40 -9.27 10.75 2.03
C GLY A 40 -8.39 10.93 3.27
N HIS A 41 -7.13 11.36 3.09
CA HIS A 41 -6.18 11.55 4.17
C HIS A 41 -6.45 12.84 4.94
N VAL A 42 -7.01 12.74 6.15
CA VAL A 42 -7.45 13.89 6.96
C VAL A 42 -6.31 14.43 7.81
N GLY A 43 -5.86 13.64 8.79
CA GLY A 43 -4.88 14.04 9.80
C GLY A 43 -3.56 14.52 9.21
N PRO A 44 -2.95 13.78 8.27
CA PRO A 44 -1.69 14.18 7.63
C PRO A 44 -1.77 15.53 6.92
N ASN A 45 -2.87 15.81 6.22
CA ASN A 45 -3.05 17.07 5.49
C ASN A 45 -3.28 18.25 6.43
N LEU A 46 -4.10 18.08 7.48
CA LEU A 46 -4.36 19.14 8.45
C LEU A 46 -3.10 19.52 9.23
N GLY A 47 -2.21 18.54 9.50
CA GLY A 47 -0.94 18.79 10.20
C GLY A 47 0.09 19.55 9.37
N MET A 48 0.00 19.49 8.03
CA MET A 48 0.99 20.05 7.12
C MET A 48 0.60 21.39 6.47
N VAL A 49 -0.53 21.96 6.81
CA VAL A 49 -1.03 23.21 6.17
C VAL A 49 -0.01 24.33 6.30
N GLU A 50 0.40 24.68 7.52
CA GLU A 50 1.32 25.79 7.79
C GLU A 50 2.71 25.53 7.21
N ALA A 51 3.22 24.31 7.35
CA ALA A 51 4.53 23.93 6.83
C ALA A 51 4.57 24.03 5.30
N THR A 52 3.52 23.58 4.61
CA THR A 52 3.45 23.68 3.15
C THR A 52 3.33 25.13 2.67
N ILE A 53 2.54 25.97 3.35
CA ILE A 53 2.46 27.42 3.05
C ILE A 53 3.84 28.07 3.23
N ALA A 54 4.53 27.80 4.34
CA ALA A 54 5.85 28.34 4.61
C ALA A 54 6.92 27.88 3.59
N LEU A 55 6.90 26.62 3.18
CA LEU A 55 7.74 26.09 2.10
C LEU A 55 7.52 26.87 0.81
N HIS A 56 6.29 27.03 0.37
CA HIS A 56 5.95 27.78 -0.84
C HIS A 56 6.19 29.29 -0.71
N TYR A 57 6.15 29.83 0.52
CA TYR A 57 6.49 31.21 0.78
C TYR A 57 8.00 31.49 0.64
N VAL A 58 8.86 30.58 1.11
CA VAL A 58 10.32 30.75 1.10
C VAL A 58 10.94 30.31 -0.22
N PHE A 59 10.58 29.15 -0.72
CA PHE A 59 11.19 28.54 -1.90
C PHE A 59 10.40 28.84 -3.18
N ASN A 60 11.05 28.80 -4.32
CA ASN A 60 10.50 29.20 -5.63
C ASN A 60 10.14 27.99 -6.49
N SER A 61 9.11 27.22 -6.07
CA SER A 61 8.61 26.12 -6.89
C SER A 61 8.02 26.62 -8.23
N PRO A 62 8.27 25.96 -9.39
CA PRO A 62 8.91 24.66 -9.54
C PRO A 62 10.44 24.71 -9.74
N THR A 63 11.07 25.89 -9.71
CA THR A 63 12.54 26.00 -9.83
C THR A 63 13.21 25.27 -8.67
N ASP A 64 12.91 25.66 -7.44
CA ASP A 64 13.23 24.87 -6.25
C ASP A 64 12.30 23.64 -6.24
N LYS A 65 12.87 22.46 -6.06
CA LYS A 65 12.15 21.20 -6.22
C LYS A 65 11.79 20.59 -4.87
N MET A 66 10.52 20.27 -4.69
CA MET A 66 9.99 19.62 -3.48
C MET A 66 9.57 18.19 -3.78
N VAL A 67 10.04 17.23 -2.97
CA VAL A 67 9.69 15.81 -3.04
C VAL A 67 8.99 15.44 -1.75
N TYR A 68 7.71 15.13 -1.82
CA TYR A 68 6.91 14.73 -0.67
C TYR A 68 6.93 13.21 -0.53
N ASP A 69 7.38 12.70 0.63
CA ASP A 69 7.35 11.28 0.94
C ASP A 69 5.89 10.79 1.02
N VAL A 70 5.57 9.61 0.51
CA VAL A 70 4.19 9.12 0.32
C VAL A 70 3.36 10.08 -0.53
N SER A 71 3.48 11.36 -0.26
CA SER A 71 2.79 12.50 -0.86
C SER A 71 1.29 12.63 -0.54
N HIS A 72 0.75 11.75 0.31
CA HIS A 72 -0.65 11.81 0.78
C HIS A 72 -0.98 13.08 1.59
N GLN A 73 0.02 13.80 2.10
CA GLN A 73 -0.09 15.07 2.81
C GLN A 73 0.07 16.30 1.91
N SER A 74 -0.01 16.13 0.58
CA SER A 74 0.30 17.18 -0.40
C SER A 74 -0.91 18.02 -0.86
N TYR A 75 -2.07 17.91 -0.21
CA TYR A 75 -3.28 18.62 -0.67
C TYR A 75 -3.13 20.13 -0.64
N THR A 76 -2.51 20.69 0.41
CA THR A 76 -2.18 22.12 0.47
C THR A 76 -1.22 22.52 -0.66
N HIS A 77 -0.22 21.70 -0.97
CA HIS A 77 0.67 21.90 -2.11
C HIS A 77 -0.12 21.96 -3.44
N LYS A 78 -1.05 21.03 -3.65
CA LYS A 78 -1.92 21.04 -4.84
C LYS A 78 -2.74 22.31 -4.94
N MET A 79 -3.33 22.76 -3.81
CA MET A 79 -4.12 23.99 -3.78
C MET A 79 -3.30 25.21 -4.16
N LEU A 80 -2.07 25.33 -3.65
CA LEU A 80 -1.17 26.45 -3.92
C LEU A 80 -0.55 26.45 -5.31
N THR A 81 -0.57 25.30 -6.00
CA THR A 81 0.05 25.09 -7.32
C THR A 81 -0.98 24.97 -8.45
N GLY A 82 -2.09 25.69 -8.33
CA GLY A 82 -3.08 25.88 -9.40
C GLY A 82 -4.22 24.86 -9.45
N ARG A 83 -4.26 23.89 -8.50
CA ARG A 83 -5.28 22.83 -8.46
C ARG A 83 -6.34 23.03 -7.38
N LYS A 84 -6.48 24.27 -6.86
CA LYS A 84 -7.45 24.58 -5.80
C LYS A 84 -8.91 24.26 -6.15
N GLY A 85 -9.27 24.31 -7.46
CA GLY A 85 -10.61 23.94 -7.93
C GLY A 85 -11.04 22.56 -7.44
N ALA A 86 -10.13 21.59 -7.50
CA ALA A 86 -10.37 20.23 -7.00
C ALA A 86 -10.58 20.09 -5.49
N PHE A 87 -10.52 21.20 -4.74
CA PHE A 87 -10.76 21.25 -3.28
C PHE A 87 -11.90 22.20 -2.91
N LEU A 88 -12.26 23.10 -3.83
CA LEU A 88 -13.30 24.12 -3.60
C LEU A 88 -14.61 23.78 -4.29
N ASN A 89 -14.57 23.07 -5.42
CA ASN A 89 -15.73 22.75 -6.23
C ASN A 89 -16.04 21.23 -6.11
N PRO A 90 -17.22 20.84 -5.60
CA PRO A 90 -17.57 19.42 -5.42
C PRO A 90 -17.52 18.60 -6.72
N GLU A 91 -17.85 19.18 -7.86
CA GLU A 91 -17.78 18.54 -9.18
C GLU A 91 -16.37 18.22 -9.64
N ASP A 92 -15.35 18.87 -9.07
CA ASP A 92 -13.93 18.72 -9.45
C ASP A 92 -13.14 17.85 -8.47
N TYR A 93 -13.78 17.27 -7.43
CA TYR A 93 -13.07 16.56 -6.36
C TYR A 93 -12.20 15.40 -6.86
N ASP A 94 -12.59 14.73 -7.93
CA ASP A 94 -11.87 13.58 -8.53
C ASP A 94 -10.88 13.97 -9.64
N VAL A 95 -10.77 15.26 -9.99
CA VAL A 95 -9.87 15.71 -11.07
C VAL A 95 -8.40 15.49 -10.71
N VAL A 96 -8.06 15.55 -9.43
CA VAL A 96 -6.68 15.31 -8.94
C VAL A 96 -6.61 14.03 -8.10
N SER A 97 -5.45 13.35 -8.17
CA SER A 97 -5.18 12.20 -7.31
C SER A 97 -4.94 12.62 -5.84
N GLY A 98 -4.96 11.66 -4.93
CA GLY A 98 -4.57 11.85 -3.54
C GLY A 98 -3.06 11.99 -3.30
N TYR A 99 -2.25 11.90 -4.37
CA TYR A 99 -0.79 11.87 -4.34
C TYR A 99 -0.20 12.88 -5.34
N THR A 100 1.09 13.21 -5.22
CA THR A 100 1.77 14.02 -6.23
C THR A 100 1.79 13.29 -7.57
N ASN A 101 1.58 14.04 -8.66
CA ASN A 101 1.52 13.48 -10.00
C ASN A 101 2.06 14.49 -11.04
N PRO A 102 3.20 14.21 -11.68
CA PRO A 102 3.77 15.08 -12.73
C PRO A 102 2.85 15.32 -13.93
N ARG A 103 1.85 14.45 -14.14
CA ARG A 103 0.85 14.66 -15.20
C ARG A 103 -0.18 15.73 -14.85
N GLU A 104 -0.35 16.04 -13.56
CA GLU A 104 -1.26 17.08 -13.09
C GLU A 104 -0.59 18.46 -13.05
N SER A 105 0.69 18.53 -12.70
CA SER A 105 1.38 19.79 -12.46
C SER A 105 2.89 19.67 -12.64
N GLY A 106 3.52 20.68 -13.24
CA GLY A 106 4.99 20.82 -13.29
C GLY A 106 5.64 21.10 -11.93
N HIS A 107 4.87 21.27 -10.87
CA HIS A 107 5.36 21.41 -9.51
C HIS A 107 5.56 20.05 -8.81
N ASP A 108 5.05 18.96 -9.39
CA ASP A 108 5.20 17.59 -8.92
C ASP A 108 6.29 16.91 -9.75
N PHE A 109 7.32 16.33 -9.12
CA PHE A 109 8.46 15.72 -9.83
C PHE A 109 8.34 14.21 -9.92
N PHE A 110 7.57 13.58 -9.03
CA PHE A 110 7.37 12.14 -8.99
C PHE A 110 5.91 11.81 -8.62
N THR A 111 5.43 10.70 -9.14
CA THR A 111 4.25 10.04 -8.59
C THR A 111 4.71 9.13 -7.47
N ILE A 112 4.37 9.46 -6.22
CA ILE A 112 4.79 8.75 -5.02
C ILE A 112 3.54 8.38 -4.20
N GLY A 113 3.49 7.16 -3.71
CA GLY A 113 2.45 6.69 -2.79
C GLY A 113 3.01 5.77 -1.70
N HIS A 114 4.21 5.21 -1.92
CA HIS A 114 4.92 4.44 -0.91
C HIS A 114 5.85 5.31 -0.06
N THR A 115 6.09 4.88 1.17
CA THR A 115 6.90 5.60 2.17
C THR A 115 8.40 5.51 1.90
N SER A 116 9.18 6.35 2.57
CA SER A 116 10.64 6.22 2.76
C SER A 116 11.51 6.58 1.56
N THR A 117 10.93 6.98 0.43
CA THR A 117 11.65 7.16 -0.85
C THR A 117 12.08 8.60 -1.12
N SER A 118 11.48 9.60 -0.45
CA SER A 118 11.66 11.02 -0.80
C SER A 118 13.09 11.51 -0.70
N VAL A 119 13.84 11.03 0.32
CA VAL A 119 15.24 11.46 0.53
C VAL A 119 16.11 10.93 -0.61
N SER A 120 15.97 9.65 -0.98
CA SER A 120 16.71 9.04 -2.10
C SER A 120 16.42 9.74 -3.43
N LEU A 121 15.14 10.02 -3.72
CA LEU A 121 14.73 10.75 -4.92
C LEU A 121 15.28 12.18 -4.94
N ALA A 122 15.28 12.86 -3.80
CA ALA A 122 15.85 14.21 -3.67
C ALA A 122 17.37 14.20 -3.81
N CYS A 123 18.09 13.20 -3.30
CA CYS A 123 19.52 13.00 -3.56
C CYS A 123 19.80 12.88 -5.06
N GLY A 124 18.98 12.11 -5.80
CA GLY A 124 19.07 11.99 -7.24
C GLY A 124 18.87 13.32 -7.96
N LEU A 125 17.87 14.11 -7.57
CA LEU A 125 17.65 15.46 -8.13
C LEU A 125 18.80 16.42 -7.81
N ALA A 126 19.32 16.41 -6.57
CA ALA A 126 20.47 17.23 -6.18
C ALA A 126 21.72 16.87 -7.00
N LYS A 127 21.99 15.57 -7.18
CA LYS A 127 23.10 15.12 -8.03
C LYS A 127 22.96 15.55 -9.48
N ALA A 128 21.76 15.42 -10.05
CA ALA A 128 21.49 15.85 -11.42
C ALA A 128 21.64 17.37 -11.59
N ARG A 129 21.18 18.17 -10.62
CA ARG A 129 21.37 19.61 -10.56
C ARG A 129 22.85 19.99 -10.56
N ASP A 130 23.63 19.38 -9.68
CA ASP A 130 25.06 19.66 -9.52
C ASP A 130 25.84 19.38 -10.80
N LEU A 131 25.54 18.24 -11.46
CA LEU A 131 26.16 17.88 -12.75
C LEU A 131 25.82 18.86 -13.87
N LYS A 132 24.68 19.56 -13.78
CA LYS A 132 24.26 20.60 -14.74
C LYS A 132 24.75 22.00 -14.35
N GLY A 133 25.45 22.15 -13.22
CA GLY A 133 25.87 23.46 -12.69
C GLY A 133 24.71 24.32 -12.20
N GLY A 134 23.59 23.71 -11.82
CA GLY A 134 22.45 24.40 -11.22
C GLY A 134 22.68 24.71 -9.74
N HIS A 135 21.83 25.59 -9.18
CA HIS A 135 21.94 26.05 -7.78
C HIS A 135 20.60 26.04 -7.04
N GLU A 136 19.52 25.61 -7.71
CA GLU A 136 18.19 25.54 -7.10
C GLU A 136 18.18 24.65 -5.84
N ASN A 137 17.32 24.98 -4.88
CA ASN A 137 17.14 24.15 -3.68
C ASN A 137 16.41 22.86 -4.03
N ILE A 138 16.88 21.75 -3.44
CA ILE A 138 16.17 20.47 -3.48
C ILE A 138 15.70 20.16 -2.06
N ILE A 139 14.41 19.93 -1.91
CA ILE A 139 13.75 19.75 -0.62
C ILE A 139 13.06 18.39 -0.60
N ALA A 140 13.44 17.50 0.32
CA ALA A 140 12.69 16.32 0.69
C ALA A 140 11.80 16.63 1.89
N VAL A 141 10.53 16.21 1.84
CA VAL A 141 9.60 16.31 2.99
C VAL A 141 9.23 14.90 3.39
N ILE A 142 9.65 14.46 4.58
CA ILE A 142 9.44 13.10 5.08
C ILE A 142 8.79 13.12 6.46
N GLY A 143 7.76 12.27 6.65
CA GLY A 143 7.13 12.06 7.95
C GLY A 143 7.98 11.19 8.89
N ASP A 144 7.80 11.36 10.19
CA ASP A 144 8.46 10.54 11.20
C ASP A 144 8.17 9.05 11.05
N GLY A 145 6.95 8.64 10.73
CA GLY A 145 6.59 7.25 10.45
C GLY A 145 7.42 6.65 9.30
N SER A 146 7.62 7.41 8.23
CA SER A 146 8.41 6.98 7.05
C SER A 146 9.90 6.83 7.32
N LEU A 147 10.43 7.44 8.39
CA LEU A 147 11.83 7.28 8.79
C LEU A 147 12.16 5.86 9.26
N SER A 148 11.18 5.03 9.58
CA SER A 148 11.43 3.63 9.97
C SER A 148 11.80 2.70 8.80
N GLY A 149 11.56 3.11 7.56
CA GLY A 149 11.90 2.31 6.39
C GLY A 149 13.40 2.30 6.06
N GLY A 150 13.92 1.17 5.61
CA GLY A 150 15.34 0.98 5.29
C GLY A 150 15.86 1.99 4.27
N GLU A 151 15.13 2.24 3.19
CA GLU A 151 15.51 3.21 2.16
C GLU A 151 15.67 4.65 2.70
N ALA A 152 14.88 5.04 3.72
CA ALA A 152 15.06 6.35 4.37
C ALA A 152 16.41 6.44 5.10
N TYR A 153 16.82 5.37 5.80
CA TYR A 153 18.16 5.31 6.43
C TYR A 153 19.28 5.36 5.40
N GLU A 154 19.16 4.62 4.32
CA GLU A 154 20.12 4.61 3.21
C GLU A 154 20.22 5.99 2.56
N GLY A 155 19.08 6.61 2.27
CA GLY A 155 19.00 7.96 1.72
C GLY A 155 19.62 9.02 2.62
N LEU A 156 19.32 9.00 3.94
CA LEU A 156 19.90 9.91 4.92
C LEU A 156 21.42 9.71 5.06
N SER A 157 21.88 8.45 5.09
CA SER A 157 23.31 8.13 5.17
C SER A 157 24.06 8.63 3.93
N ASN A 158 23.53 8.39 2.74
CA ASN A 158 24.15 8.89 1.51
C ASN A 158 24.12 10.43 1.41
N ALA A 159 23.02 11.06 1.82
CA ALA A 159 22.91 12.52 1.86
C ALA A 159 24.04 13.16 2.67
N GLY A 160 24.45 12.55 3.80
CA GLY A 160 25.53 13.04 4.66
C GLY A 160 26.89 13.18 3.96
N GLU A 161 27.13 12.42 2.90
CA GLU A 161 28.38 12.48 2.10
C GLU A 161 28.30 13.44 0.91
N MET A 162 27.09 13.85 0.49
CA MET A 162 26.90 14.56 -0.78
C MET A 162 27.55 15.95 -0.84
N GLY A 163 27.68 16.66 0.30
CA GLY A 163 28.33 17.97 0.37
C GLY A 163 27.67 19.03 -0.54
N THR A 164 26.36 19.01 -0.68
CA THR A 164 25.60 19.85 -1.62
C THR A 164 24.36 20.45 -0.97
N ASN A 165 23.68 21.37 -1.67
CA ASN A 165 22.40 21.95 -1.25
C ASN A 165 21.29 20.88 -1.32
N LEU A 166 20.94 20.34 -0.17
CA LEU A 166 19.82 19.44 0.03
C LEU A 166 19.18 19.73 1.39
N ILE A 167 17.89 19.99 1.40
CA ILE A 167 17.13 20.27 2.61
C ILE A 167 16.18 19.10 2.86
N ILE A 168 16.22 18.53 4.07
CA ILE A 168 15.38 17.41 4.47
C ILE A 168 14.47 17.89 5.59
N VAL A 169 13.20 18.11 5.29
CA VAL A 169 12.19 18.50 6.26
C VAL A 169 11.60 17.22 6.88
N VAL A 170 11.95 16.97 8.14
CA VAL A 170 11.37 15.89 8.93
C VAL A 170 10.15 16.42 9.66
N ASN A 171 8.98 15.96 9.25
CA ASN A 171 7.71 16.28 9.89
C ASN A 171 7.43 15.25 11.00
N ASP A 172 7.76 15.61 12.23
CA ASP A 172 7.55 14.80 13.42
C ASP A 172 6.24 15.21 14.11
N ASN A 173 5.26 14.32 14.07
CA ASN A 173 3.99 14.49 14.78
C ASN A 173 3.70 13.35 15.75
N GLU A 174 4.71 12.54 16.06
CA GLU A 174 4.70 11.43 17.01
C GLU A 174 3.79 10.26 16.58
N MET A 175 3.39 10.21 15.31
CA MET A 175 2.50 9.19 14.78
C MET A 175 2.86 8.79 13.34
N SER A 176 2.82 7.49 13.10
CA SER A 176 2.67 6.90 11.77
C SER A 176 1.18 6.85 11.36
N ILE A 177 0.71 5.77 10.74
CA ILE A 177 -0.73 5.45 10.70
C ILE A 177 -1.20 5.22 12.14
N ALA A 178 -0.62 4.22 12.82
CA ALA A 178 -0.75 3.95 14.25
C ALA A 178 0.41 4.61 15.04
N GLU A 179 0.67 4.14 16.25
CA GLU A 179 1.81 4.57 17.06
C GLU A 179 3.16 4.21 16.40
N ASN A 180 4.16 5.04 16.60
CA ASN A 180 5.51 4.80 16.14
C ASN A 180 6.23 3.70 16.93
N HIS A 181 6.93 2.80 16.26
CA HIS A 181 7.72 1.73 16.85
C HIS A 181 9.19 1.78 16.38
N GLY A 182 10.11 1.58 17.32
CA GLY A 182 11.55 1.52 17.06
C GLY A 182 12.40 2.49 17.89
N GLY A 183 13.69 2.22 18.01
CA GLY A 183 14.64 3.00 18.81
C GLY A 183 14.86 4.43 18.32
N LEU A 184 14.65 4.69 17.02
CA LEU A 184 14.73 6.03 16.44
C LEU A 184 13.81 7.03 17.15
N TYR A 185 12.60 6.61 17.50
CA TYR A 185 11.58 7.49 18.09
C TYR A 185 11.92 7.94 19.51
N GLN A 186 12.76 7.18 20.22
CA GLN A 186 13.32 7.65 21.50
C GLN A 186 14.27 8.82 21.28
N ASN A 187 15.09 8.78 20.22
CA ASN A 187 15.97 9.90 19.87
C ASN A 187 15.18 11.12 19.38
N LEU A 188 14.14 10.92 18.53
CA LEU A 188 13.27 12.03 18.12
C LEU A 188 12.59 12.68 19.33
N LYS A 189 12.11 11.88 20.29
CA LYS A 189 11.56 12.39 21.55
C LYS A 189 12.59 13.20 22.34
N GLU A 190 13.81 12.70 22.51
CA GLU A 190 14.89 13.41 23.18
C GLU A 190 15.23 14.74 22.49
N LEU A 191 15.22 14.75 21.15
CA LEU A 191 15.44 15.96 20.37
C LEU A 191 14.29 16.96 20.57
N ARG A 192 13.04 16.54 20.67
CA ARG A 192 11.90 17.41 21.01
C ARG A 192 12.05 17.97 22.43
N ASP A 193 12.25 17.08 23.40
CA ASP A 193 12.35 17.44 24.83
C ASP A 193 13.52 18.43 25.11
N THR A 194 14.58 18.37 24.32
CA THR A 194 15.75 19.24 24.44
C THR A 194 15.77 20.42 23.45
N GLU A 195 14.68 20.60 22.68
CA GLU A 195 14.63 21.63 21.62
C GLU A 195 15.82 21.51 20.64
N GLY A 196 16.16 20.27 20.26
CA GLY A 196 17.26 19.97 19.36
C GLY A 196 18.68 20.10 19.94
N ARG A 197 18.82 20.34 21.25
CA ARG A 197 20.13 20.58 21.91
C ARG A 197 20.82 19.30 22.37
N SER A 198 20.19 18.14 22.34
CA SER A 198 20.84 16.88 22.72
C SER A 198 22.10 16.64 21.93
N SER A 199 23.13 16.15 22.62
CA SER A 199 24.37 15.66 21.99
C SER A 199 24.16 14.34 21.27
N CYS A 200 23.17 13.55 21.68
CA CYS A 200 22.72 12.36 20.98
C CYS A 200 21.74 12.79 19.87
N ASN A 201 22.22 12.90 18.65
CA ASN A 201 21.43 13.34 17.50
C ASN A 201 21.71 12.44 16.31
N PHE A 202 20.74 11.62 15.97
CA PHE A 202 20.81 10.66 14.87
C PHE A 202 21.23 11.33 13.55
N PHE A 203 20.64 12.45 13.21
CA PHE A 203 20.92 13.13 11.94
C PHE A 203 22.36 13.69 11.88
N ARG A 204 22.83 14.28 12.98
CA ARG A 204 24.22 14.74 13.06
C ARG A 204 25.24 13.61 13.00
N SER A 205 24.90 12.44 13.54
CA SER A 205 25.78 11.26 13.46
C SER A 205 25.97 10.76 12.03
N LEU A 206 25.05 11.07 11.12
CA LEU A 206 25.15 10.81 9.69
C LEU A 206 25.86 11.93 8.90
N GLY A 207 26.38 12.97 9.57
CA GLY A 207 27.06 14.08 8.89
C GLY A 207 26.15 15.20 8.39
N LEU A 208 24.86 15.16 8.74
CA LEU A 208 23.88 16.17 8.35
C LEU A 208 23.91 17.37 9.28
N ASP A 209 23.78 18.58 8.76
CA ASP A 209 23.46 19.74 9.57
C ASP A 209 22.01 19.63 10.07
N TYR A 210 21.72 20.23 11.23
CA TYR A 210 20.45 20.01 11.90
C TYR A 210 19.88 21.29 12.53
N LEU A 211 18.61 21.56 12.26
CA LEU A 211 17.83 22.65 12.82
C LEU A 211 16.50 22.09 13.37
N TYR A 212 16.16 22.43 14.61
CA TYR A 212 14.88 22.06 15.23
C TYR A 212 13.89 23.23 15.24
N VAL A 213 12.61 22.96 15.01
CA VAL A 213 11.50 23.92 15.08
C VAL A 213 10.38 23.31 15.93
N GLY A 214 10.27 23.72 17.19
CA GLY A 214 9.25 23.22 18.12
C GLY A 214 7.83 23.68 17.75
N GLU A 215 7.71 24.89 17.21
CA GLU A 215 6.42 25.47 16.79
C GLU A 215 6.14 25.15 15.30
N GLY A 216 6.04 23.85 14.97
CA GLY A 216 5.90 23.37 13.59
C GLY A 216 4.56 23.67 12.91
N ASN A 217 3.60 24.28 13.63
CA ASN A 217 2.38 24.85 13.06
C ASN A 217 2.30 26.38 13.20
N ASP A 218 3.43 27.07 13.45
CA ASP A 218 3.50 28.52 13.41
C ASP A 218 4.24 29.01 12.16
N ILE A 219 3.52 29.71 11.26
CA ILE A 219 4.05 30.15 9.96
C ILE A 219 5.29 31.04 10.10
N PRO A 220 5.33 32.08 10.98
CA PRO A 220 6.54 32.90 11.18
C PRO A 220 7.76 32.08 11.58
N SER A 221 7.63 31.14 12.52
CA SER A 221 8.72 30.26 12.98
C SER A 221 9.23 29.38 11.84
N LEU A 222 8.33 28.79 11.06
CA LEU A 222 8.66 27.97 9.88
C LEU A 222 9.34 28.78 8.79
N VAL A 223 8.81 29.96 8.45
CA VAL A 223 9.42 30.87 7.45
C VAL A 223 10.84 31.26 7.87
N ALA A 224 11.05 31.62 9.14
CA ALA A 224 12.37 31.96 9.64
C ALA A 224 13.35 30.77 9.55
N ALA A 225 12.91 29.57 9.89
CA ALA A 225 13.71 28.34 9.81
C ALA A 225 14.07 28.00 8.36
N PHE A 226 13.10 28.00 7.45
CA PHE A 226 13.34 27.69 6.04
C PHE A 226 14.20 28.76 5.35
N ALA A 227 14.01 30.05 5.67
CA ALA A 227 14.86 31.12 5.17
C ALA A 227 16.32 30.96 5.62
N LYS A 228 16.56 30.44 6.84
CA LYS A 228 17.90 30.18 7.36
C LYS A 228 18.65 29.09 6.63
N VAL A 229 17.93 28.07 6.14
CA VAL A 229 18.54 26.91 5.44
C VAL A 229 18.46 27.03 3.92
N LYS A 230 17.76 28.03 3.41
CA LYS A 230 17.72 28.30 1.98
C LYS A 230 19.14 28.55 1.44
N ASP A 231 19.42 28.01 0.27
CA ASP A 231 20.72 28.08 -0.40
C ASP A 231 21.89 27.53 0.46
N THR A 232 21.59 26.55 1.34
CA THR A 232 22.63 25.87 2.14
C THR A 232 23.67 25.21 1.23
N SER A 233 24.91 25.11 1.70
CA SER A 233 25.99 24.42 0.98
C SER A 233 26.18 22.97 1.42
N ARG A 234 25.43 22.52 2.43
CA ARG A 234 25.51 21.17 3.01
C ARG A 234 24.12 20.60 3.25
N PRO A 235 23.95 19.27 3.16
CA PRO A 235 22.69 18.64 3.48
C PRO A 235 22.25 18.97 4.91
N THR A 236 21.05 19.53 5.02
CA THR A 236 20.53 20.07 6.30
C THR A 236 19.16 19.49 6.61
N VAL A 237 19.01 18.90 7.79
CA VAL A 237 17.72 18.48 8.33
C VAL A 237 17.05 19.64 9.05
N VAL A 238 15.80 19.92 8.68
CA VAL A 238 14.89 20.79 9.43
C VAL A 238 13.83 19.90 10.08
N HIS A 239 13.98 19.66 11.37
CA HIS A 239 13.08 18.84 12.17
C HIS A 239 11.97 19.71 12.72
N ILE A 240 10.77 19.62 12.16
CA ILE A 240 9.59 20.37 12.59
C ILE A 240 8.67 19.48 13.44
N HIS A 241 8.23 19.98 14.59
CA HIS A 241 7.28 19.30 15.46
C HIS A 241 5.87 19.83 15.18
N THR A 242 5.02 19.02 14.57
CA THR A 242 3.67 19.41 14.15
C THR A 242 2.60 18.60 14.90
N GLN A 243 1.35 19.01 14.76
CA GLN A 243 0.19 18.32 15.30
C GLN A 243 -0.61 17.66 14.18
N LYS A 244 -0.63 16.31 14.14
CA LYS A 244 -1.50 15.55 13.24
C LYS A 244 -2.98 15.87 13.54
N GLY A 245 -3.77 16.18 12.51
CA GLY A 245 -5.18 16.53 12.68
C GLY A 245 -5.45 17.99 13.10
N LYS A 246 -4.44 18.86 13.10
CA LYS A 246 -4.47 20.25 13.57
C LYS A 246 -5.71 21.02 13.13
N GLY A 247 -6.45 21.55 14.13
CA GLY A 247 -7.62 22.41 13.92
C GLY A 247 -8.93 21.66 13.67
N TYR A 248 -8.94 20.33 13.86
CA TYR A 248 -10.16 19.53 13.84
C TYR A 248 -10.18 18.58 15.06
N ALA A 249 -10.97 18.92 16.07
CA ALA A 249 -10.97 18.24 17.35
C ALA A 249 -11.14 16.70 17.28
N PRO A 250 -12.02 16.12 16.44
CA PRO A 250 -12.09 14.66 16.28
C PRO A 250 -10.76 14.05 15.80
N ALA A 251 -10.09 14.65 14.82
CA ALA A 251 -8.83 14.16 14.28
C ALA A 251 -7.64 14.36 15.24
N GLU A 252 -7.69 15.37 16.11
CA GLU A 252 -6.71 15.57 17.17
C GLU A 252 -6.87 14.54 18.29
N ALA A 253 -8.12 14.12 18.56
CA ALA A 253 -8.45 13.15 19.60
C ALA A 253 -8.17 11.70 19.18
N ASP A 254 -8.46 11.34 17.92
CA ASP A 254 -8.18 10.02 17.35
C ASP A 254 -7.34 10.14 16.08
N ARG A 255 -6.02 10.19 16.27
CA ARG A 255 -5.06 10.39 15.20
C ARG A 255 -4.86 9.15 14.31
N GLU A 256 -5.17 7.94 14.82
CA GLU A 256 -5.10 6.69 14.06
C GLU A 256 -6.29 6.60 13.11
N GLU A 257 -7.52 6.76 13.60
CA GLU A 257 -8.75 6.73 12.81
C GLU A 257 -8.70 7.77 11.69
N PHE A 258 -8.38 9.01 12.03
CA PHE A 258 -8.31 10.11 11.06
C PHE A 258 -7.02 10.16 10.23
N HIS A 259 -6.21 9.09 10.18
CA HIS A 259 -5.15 9.01 9.19
C HIS A 259 -5.72 9.02 7.77
N TRP A 260 -6.71 8.17 7.52
CA TRP A 260 -7.53 8.14 6.31
C TRP A 260 -8.97 7.82 6.70
N GLU A 261 -9.94 8.55 6.17
CA GLU A 261 -11.34 8.36 6.53
C GLU A 261 -12.23 8.34 5.29
N MET A 262 -13.30 7.55 5.36
CA MET A 262 -14.42 7.60 4.43
C MET A 262 -15.18 8.93 4.58
N PRO A 263 -16.15 9.26 3.72
CA PRO A 263 -17.03 10.40 3.96
C PRO A 263 -17.64 10.38 5.37
N PHE A 264 -17.49 11.50 6.10
CA PHE A 264 -17.88 11.60 7.50
C PHE A 264 -18.70 12.87 7.77
N ASP A 265 -19.43 12.87 8.89
CA ASP A 265 -20.12 14.04 9.38
C ASP A 265 -19.14 15.02 10.03
N LEU A 266 -19.09 16.24 9.54
CA LEU A 266 -18.08 17.23 9.95
C LEU A 266 -18.23 17.68 11.42
N GLU A 267 -19.43 17.67 11.99
CA GLU A 267 -19.66 18.09 13.37
C GLU A 267 -19.26 17.01 14.36
N THR A 268 -19.54 15.76 14.04
CA THR A 268 -19.35 14.64 14.95
C THR A 268 -18.10 13.80 14.67
N GLY A 269 -17.52 13.90 13.48
CA GLY A 269 -16.44 13.04 13.01
C GLY A 269 -16.87 11.62 12.63
N LYS A 270 -18.12 11.26 12.74
CA LYS A 270 -18.60 9.89 12.48
C LYS A 270 -18.71 9.60 10.99
N PRO A 271 -18.33 8.38 10.52
CA PRO A 271 -18.56 7.96 9.15
C PRO A 271 -20.03 8.11 8.74
N LYS A 272 -20.27 8.57 7.51
CA LYS A 272 -21.63 8.68 6.93
C LYS A 272 -22.21 7.33 6.54
N VAL A 273 -21.35 6.33 6.30
CA VAL A 273 -21.75 4.96 6.00
C VAL A 273 -21.48 4.11 7.23
N ASP A 274 -22.51 3.52 7.79
CA ASP A 274 -22.37 2.57 8.90
C ASP A 274 -21.95 1.20 8.34
N CYS A 275 -20.71 0.83 8.54
CA CYS A 275 -20.18 -0.48 8.21
C CYS A 275 -20.11 -1.41 9.43
N SER A 276 -20.68 -1.00 10.59
CA SER A 276 -20.64 -1.74 11.84
C SER A 276 -21.45 -3.02 11.74
N GLY A 277 -21.09 -4.08 11.39
CA GLY A 277 -21.80 -5.35 11.22
C GLY A 277 -21.54 -6.00 9.87
N MET A 278 -20.79 -5.34 9.02
CA MET A 278 -20.21 -5.98 7.85
C MET A 278 -19.00 -6.82 8.28
N GLU A 279 -18.92 -8.04 7.77
CA GLU A 279 -17.73 -8.86 7.94
C GLU A 279 -16.63 -8.40 7.00
N ASP A 280 -15.40 -8.39 7.49
CA ASP A 280 -14.21 -8.13 6.71
C ASP A 280 -13.09 -9.11 7.06
N TYR A 281 -12.25 -9.44 6.08
CA TYR A 281 -11.17 -10.40 6.25
C TYR A 281 -10.12 -9.94 7.27
N HIS A 282 -9.91 -8.64 7.43
CA HIS A 282 -8.95 -8.10 8.41
C HIS A 282 -9.41 -8.45 9.83
N SER A 283 -10.65 -8.07 10.18
CA SER A 283 -11.22 -8.35 11.51
C SER A 283 -11.34 -9.83 11.80
N LEU A 284 -11.77 -10.64 10.83
CA LEU A 284 -11.87 -12.09 10.96
C LEU A 284 -10.49 -12.73 11.20
N THR A 285 -9.45 -12.29 10.48
CA THR A 285 -8.07 -12.78 10.65
C THR A 285 -7.53 -12.42 12.04
N GLY A 286 -7.77 -11.19 12.51
CA GLY A 286 -7.36 -10.78 13.86
C GLY A 286 -8.04 -11.60 14.98
N LYS A 287 -9.33 -11.92 14.81
CA LYS A 287 -10.05 -12.81 15.73
C LYS A 287 -9.45 -14.21 15.74
N PHE A 288 -9.22 -14.79 14.56
CA PHE A 288 -8.58 -16.09 14.41
C PHE A 288 -7.22 -16.13 15.12
N LEU A 289 -6.37 -15.14 14.89
CA LEU A 289 -5.04 -15.10 15.52
C LEU A 289 -5.10 -14.98 17.03
N LEU A 290 -6.00 -14.17 17.58
CA LEU A 290 -6.17 -14.06 19.02
C LEU A 290 -6.61 -15.40 19.66
N GLU A 291 -7.43 -16.20 18.98
CA GLU A 291 -7.76 -17.53 19.45
C GLU A 291 -6.53 -18.45 19.39
N LYS A 292 -5.76 -18.44 18.31
CA LYS A 292 -4.51 -19.22 18.21
C LYS A 292 -3.46 -18.83 19.24
N MET A 293 -3.33 -17.56 19.56
CA MET A 293 -2.43 -17.05 20.60
C MET A 293 -2.80 -17.55 22.01
N LYS A 294 -4.08 -17.80 22.27
CA LYS A 294 -4.52 -18.41 23.54
C LYS A 294 -4.12 -19.89 23.64
N GLU A 295 -4.14 -20.59 22.50
CA GLU A 295 -3.81 -22.01 22.41
C GLU A 295 -2.29 -22.26 22.39
N ASP A 296 -1.53 -21.37 21.73
CA ASP A 296 -0.10 -21.51 21.51
C ASP A 296 0.64 -20.17 21.69
N HIS A 297 1.48 -20.10 22.71
CA HIS A 297 2.28 -18.91 23.04
C HIS A 297 3.41 -18.62 22.05
N THR A 298 3.67 -19.50 21.10
CA THR A 298 4.66 -19.32 20.03
C THR A 298 4.08 -18.64 18.80
N VAL A 299 2.76 -18.47 18.71
CA VAL A 299 2.09 -17.72 17.63
C VAL A 299 2.35 -16.23 17.82
N VAL A 300 2.86 -15.59 16.77
CA VAL A 300 3.20 -14.16 16.77
C VAL A 300 2.60 -13.48 15.53
N ALA A 301 1.81 -12.44 15.76
CA ALA A 301 1.34 -11.57 14.68
C ALA A 301 2.35 -10.43 14.46
N ILE A 302 2.73 -10.20 13.21
CA ILE A 302 3.67 -9.14 12.80
C ILE A 302 2.94 -8.14 11.91
N SER A 303 3.13 -6.85 12.20
CA SER A 303 2.68 -5.72 11.40
C SER A 303 3.85 -4.84 11.01
N SER A 304 3.75 -4.15 9.87
CA SER A 304 4.70 -3.13 9.42
C SER A 304 4.03 -1.76 9.34
N GLY A 305 3.69 -1.19 10.51
CA GLY A 305 3.07 0.14 10.62
C GLY A 305 1.58 0.18 10.24
N THR A 306 0.97 -0.96 9.94
CA THR A 306 -0.43 -1.09 9.52
C THR A 306 -1.15 -2.20 10.30
N PRO A 307 -1.30 -2.09 11.63
CA PRO A 307 -1.81 -3.18 12.46
C PRO A 307 -3.24 -3.60 12.12
N THR A 308 -4.05 -2.70 11.60
CA THR A 308 -5.43 -2.99 11.17
C THR A 308 -5.49 -3.90 9.94
N VAL A 309 -4.43 -3.98 9.13
CA VAL A 309 -4.36 -4.91 7.97
C VAL A 309 -4.47 -6.36 8.41
N ILE A 310 -3.85 -6.72 9.53
CA ILE A 310 -3.96 -8.05 10.14
C ILE A 310 -5.06 -8.09 11.23
N GLY A 311 -5.91 -7.08 11.29
CA GLY A 311 -7.07 -7.00 12.17
C GLY A 311 -6.77 -6.67 13.63
N PHE A 312 -5.63 -6.06 13.93
CA PHE A 312 -5.24 -5.68 15.29
C PHE A 312 -5.55 -4.22 15.60
N THR A 313 -6.78 -4.00 16.11
CA THR A 313 -7.18 -2.72 16.72
C THR A 313 -6.35 -2.43 17.99
N PRO A 314 -6.33 -1.21 18.55
CA PRO A 314 -5.65 -0.91 19.81
C PRO A 314 -5.99 -1.89 20.94
N GLU A 315 -7.26 -2.30 21.05
CA GLU A 315 -7.70 -3.26 22.07
C GLU A 315 -7.11 -4.66 21.82
N ARG A 316 -7.09 -5.11 20.57
CA ARG A 316 -6.53 -6.42 20.19
C ARG A 316 -5.02 -6.45 20.35
N ARG A 317 -4.31 -5.36 20.02
CA ARG A 317 -2.87 -5.21 20.29
C ARG A 317 -2.57 -5.38 21.78
N LYS A 318 -3.36 -4.70 22.62
CA LYS A 318 -3.25 -4.82 24.08
C LYS A 318 -3.57 -6.23 24.59
N GLN A 319 -4.56 -6.90 24.00
CA GLN A 319 -4.93 -8.28 24.35
C GLN A 319 -3.84 -9.28 23.96
N ALA A 320 -3.25 -9.15 22.77
CA ALA A 320 -2.18 -10.02 22.30
C ALA A 320 -0.86 -9.80 23.06
N GLY A 321 -0.60 -8.59 23.56
CA GLY A 321 0.58 -8.27 24.35
C GLY A 321 1.86 -8.62 23.60
N ARG A 322 2.71 -9.50 24.17
CA ARG A 322 4.02 -9.87 23.59
C ARG A 322 3.92 -10.72 22.31
N GLN A 323 2.77 -11.25 21.96
CA GLN A 323 2.54 -12.02 20.75
C GLN A 323 2.15 -11.13 19.55
N PHE A 324 2.05 -9.82 19.75
CA PHE A 324 1.93 -8.84 18.67
C PHE A 324 3.20 -8.00 18.57
N VAL A 325 3.73 -7.86 17.36
CA VAL A 325 4.93 -7.05 17.07
C VAL A 325 4.63 -6.12 15.90
N ASP A 326 4.76 -4.83 16.12
CA ASP A 326 4.82 -3.85 15.04
C ASP A 326 6.26 -3.37 14.87
N VAL A 327 6.77 -3.45 13.65
CA VAL A 327 8.16 -3.09 13.33
C VAL A 327 8.31 -1.67 12.78
N GLY A 328 7.22 -0.89 12.76
CA GLY A 328 7.15 0.36 12.00
C GLY A 328 6.99 0.06 10.50
N ILE A 329 7.13 1.08 9.65
CA ILE A 329 7.01 0.89 8.20
C ILE A 329 8.33 0.30 7.67
N ALA A 330 8.54 -0.99 7.93
CA ALA A 330 9.78 -1.72 7.65
C ALA A 330 9.45 -3.16 7.19
N GLU A 331 8.84 -3.26 6.01
CA GLU A 331 8.33 -4.51 5.47
C GLU A 331 9.44 -5.55 5.26
N GLU A 332 10.61 -5.12 4.81
CA GLU A 332 11.79 -5.98 4.61
C GLU A 332 12.21 -6.62 5.95
N HIS A 333 12.28 -5.81 7.01
CA HIS A 333 12.58 -6.28 8.35
C HIS A 333 11.50 -7.23 8.87
N ALA A 334 10.22 -6.98 8.57
CA ALA A 334 9.11 -7.85 8.98
C ALA A 334 9.25 -9.27 8.44
N VAL A 335 9.64 -9.43 7.17
CA VAL A 335 9.86 -10.75 6.55
C VAL A 335 11.08 -11.45 7.16
N ALA A 336 12.20 -10.74 7.31
CA ALA A 336 13.40 -11.28 7.93
C ALA A 336 13.16 -11.68 9.40
N LEU A 337 12.41 -10.86 10.15
CA LEU A 337 12.00 -11.16 11.54
C LEU A 337 11.11 -12.41 11.59
N ALA A 338 10.13 -12.53 10.68
CA ALA A 338 9.28 -13.70 10.59
C ALA A 338 10.11 -14.97 10.34
N SER A 339 11.07 -14.92 9.42
CA SER A 339 12.00 -16.01 9.16
C SER A 339 12.80 -16.38 10.43
N GLY A 340 13.34 -15.38 11.15
CA GLY A 340 14.09 -15.61 12.39
C GLY A 340 13.23 -16.22 13.50
N ILE A 341 11.99 -15.77 13.67
CA ILE A 341 11.05 -16.34 14.65
C ILE A 341 10.75 -17.81 14.31
N ALA A 342 10.48 -18.10 13.02
CA ALA A 342 10.21 -19.46 12.57
C ALA A 342 11.41 -20.38 12.77
N ALA A 343 12.63 -19.94 12.42
CA ALA A 343 13.86 -20.67 12.67
C ALA A 343 14.10 -20.93 14.17
N GLY A 344 13.65 -20.04 15.04
CA GLY A 344 13.66 -20.19 16.50
C GLY A 344 12.55 -21.09 17.08
N GLY A 345 11.72 -21.69 16.22
CA GLY A 345 10.60 -22.57 16.63
C GLY A 345 9.30 -21.83 16.97
N GLY A 346 9.23 -20.53 16.70
CA GLY A 346 7.97 -19.76 16.79
C GLY A 346 7.09 -19.95 15.56
N ARG A 347 5.86 -19.43 15.64
CA ARG A 347 4.84 -19.49 14.57
C ARG A 347 4.45 -18.06 14.15
N PRO A 348 5.28 -17.39 13.35
CA PRO A 348 5.02 -16.03 12.92
C PRO A 348 3.99 -15.98 11.81
N MET A 349 3.12 -14.97 11.87
CA MET A 349 2.23 -14.59 10.80
C MET A 349 2.37 -13.08 10.53
N TYR A 350 2.82 -12.74 9.32
CA TYR A 350 2.95 -11.36 8.86
C TYR A 350 1.80 -11.01 7.91
N GLY A 351 1.04 -9.98 8.24
CA GLY A 351 -0.03 -9.47 7.39
C GLY A 351 0.36 -8.17 6.70
N VAL A 352 0.18 -8.12 5.38
CA VAL A 352 0.64 -7.01 4.56
C VAL A 352 -0.27 -6.80 3.34
N TYR A 353 -0.40 -5.57 2.87
CA TYR A 353 -1.06 -5.29 1.59
C TYR A 353 -0.22 -5.77 0.41
N SER A 354 -0.89 -6.26 -0.62
CA SER A 354 -0.27 -6.73 -1.88
C SER A 354 0.68 -5.70 -2.49
N THR A 355 0.31 -4.41 -2.45
CA THR A 355 1.18 -3.34 -2.95
C THR A 355 2.47 -3.18 -2.14
N PHE A 356 2.43 -3.38 -0.80
CA PHE A 356 3.60 -3.17 0.07
C PHE A 356 4.56 -4.36 0.12
N ILE A 357 4.06 -5.60 -0.09
CA ILE A 357 4.93 -6.78 -0.17
C ILE A 357 5.96 -6.70 -1.31
N GLN A 358 5.75 -5.80 -2.28
CA GLN A 358 6.68 -5.58 -3.40
C GLN A 358 8.09 -5.20 -2.94
N ARG A 359 8.23 -4.56 -1.78
CA ARG A 359 9.54 -4.21 -1.20
C ARG A 359 10.34 -5.42 -0.74
N CYS A 360 9.69 -6.54 -0.47
CA CYS A 360 10.26 -7.67 0.27
C CYS A 360 10.74 -8.81 -0.63
N TYR A 361 10.87 -8.61 -1.94
CA TYR A 361 11.23 -9.71 -2.85
C TYR A 361 12.54 -10.41 -2.43
N ASP A 362 13.57 -9.64 -2.09
CA ASP A 362 14.86 -10.19 -1.66
C ASP A 362 14.71 -10.97 -0.35
N GLN A 363 14.05 -10.41 0.66
CA GLN A 363 13.84 -11.04 1.96
C GLN A 363 12.96 -12.29 1.86
N LEU A 364 11.92 -12.27 1.02
CA LEU A 364 11.12 -13.46 0.73
C LEU A 364 11.98 -14.56 0.10
N SER A 365 12.84 -14.21 -0.85
CA SER A 365 13.72 -15.14 -1.54
C SER A 365 14.87 -15.61 -0.65
N GLN A 366 15.67 -14.69 -0.11
CA GLN A 366 16.94 -14.98 0.55
C GLN A 366 16.77 -15.30 2.03
N ASP A 367 16.02 -14.49 2.77
CA ASP A 367 15.91 -14.69 4.21
C ASP A 367 14.90 -15.77 4.57
N LEU A 368 13.83 -15.92 3.79
CA LEU A 368 12.74 -16.84 4.09
C LEU A 368 12.82 -18.16 3.28
N CYS A 369 12.71 -18.10 1.95
CA CYS A 369 12.47 -19.29 1.13
C CYS A 369 13.71 -20.16 0.90
N ILE A 370 14.92 -19.57 0.74
CA ILE A 370 16.15 -20.35 0.62
C ILE A 370 16.48 -21.12 1.92
N ASN A 371 16.01 -20.58 3.07
CA ASN A 371 16.17 -21.20 4.38
C ASN A 371 15.03 -22.17 4.72
N GLY A 372 13.94 -22.18 3.97
CA GLY A 372 12.79 -23.06 4.17
C GLY A 372 12.06 -22.83 5.51
N ASN A 373 12.15 -21.63 6.09
CA ASN A 373 11.56 -21.35 7.41
C ASN A 373 10.03 -21.23 7.32
N PRO A 374 9.26 -21.93 8.17
CA PRO A 374 7.80 -22.02 8.06
C PRO A 374 7.08 -20.79 8.62
N ALA A 375 7.28 -19.62 8.01
CA ALA A 375 6.52 -18.42 8.31
C ALA A 375 5.28 -18.30 7.41
N VAL A 376 4.22 -17.67 7.91
CA VAL A 376 2.99 -17.40 7.17
C VAL A 376 2.93 -15.92 6.80
N ILE A 377 2.70 -15.64 5.52
CA ILE A 377 2.51 -14.28 4.99
C ILE A 377 1.08 -14.17 4.45
N THR A 378 0.26 -13.29 4.99
CA THR A 378 -1.08 -13.03 4.44
C THR A 378 -1.07 -11.77 3.60
N VAL A 379 -1.40 -11.93 2.32
CA VAL A 379 -1.37 -10.86 1.32
C VAL A 379 -2.79 -10.32 1.12
N PHE A 380 -3.07 -9.18 1.73
CA PHE A 380 -4.36 -8.51 1.66
C PHE A 380 -4.47 -7.60 0.43
N MET A 381 -5.69 -7.36 -0.02
CA MET A 381 -6.00 -6.47 -1.15
C MET A 381 -5.29 -6.88 -2.47
N GLY A 382 -4.95 -8.15 -2.60
CA GLY A 382 -4.45 -8.74 -3.84
C GLY A 382 -5.59 -8.97 -4.83
N THR A 383 -6.17 -7.91 -5.38
CA THR A 383 -7.37 -7.98 -6.22
C THR A 383 -7.54 -6.72 -7.06
N VAL A 384 -8.20 -6.86 -8.22
CA VAL A 384 -8.63 -5.72 -9.06
C VAL A 384 -9.73 -4.88 -8.39
N ALA A 385 -10.47 -5.45 -7.44
CA ALA A 385 -11.52 -4.75 -6.68
C ALA A 385 -10.97 -4.01 -5.44
N GLY A 386 -9.64 -4.01 -5.23
CA GLY A 386 -8.98 -3.35 -4.12
C GLY A 386 -8.76 -1.86 -4.33
N MET A 387 -7.60 -1.38 -3.92
CA MET A 387 -7.19 0.01 -4.13
C MET A 387 -6.95 0.26 -5.63
N ASN A 388 -7.48 1.37 -6.14
CA ASN A 388 -7.46 1.70 -7.57
C ASN A 388 -6.57 2.89 -7.94
N ASP A 389 -5.86 3.49 -6.99
CA ASP A 389 -4.83 4.49 -7.29
C ASP A 389 -3.57 3.82 -7.83
N VAL A 390 -2.93 4.44 -8.82
CA VAL A 390 -1.75 3.90 -9.51
C VAL A 390 -0.60 3.55 -8.58
N THR A 391 -0.51 4.19 -7.42
CA THR A 391 0.55 3.96 -6.44
C THR A 391 0.26 2.80 -5.49
N HIS A 392 -0.98 2.28 -5.48
CA HIS A 392 -1.43 1.26 -4.54
C HIS A 392 -2.07 0.02 -5.18
N LEU A 393 -1.79 -0.22 -6.47
CA LEU A 393 -2.36 -1.37 -7.20
C LEU A 393 -1.96 -2.70 -6.56
N GLY A 394 -2.95 -3.57 -6.32
CA GLY A 394 -2.78 -4.83 -5.60
C GLY A 394 -2.64 -6.08 -6.47
N PHE A 395 -2.51 -5.99 -7.78
CA PHE A 395 -2.60 -7.12 -8.70
C PHE A 395 -1.27 -7.54 -9.38
N PHE A 396 -0.13 -7.13 -8.78
CA PHE A 396 1.22 -7.55 -9.22
C PHE A 396 1.84 -8.66 -8.36
N ASP A 397 1.16 -9.09 -7.30
CA ASP A 397 1.66 -10.06 -6.33
C ASP A 397 1.81 -11.48 -6.90
N ILE A 398 0.92 -11.89 -7.81
CA ILE A 398 0.97 -13.23 -8.42
C ILE A 398 2.33 -13.47 -9.10
N PRO A 399 2.74 -12.68 -10.10
CA PRO A 399 4.05 -12.89 -10.74
C PRO A 399 5.22 -12.63 -9.79
N LEU A 400 5.09 -11.67 -8.86
CA LEU A 400 6.15 -11.32 -7.92
C LEU A 400 6.51 -12.49 -7.00
N ILE A 401 5.52 -13.07 -6.34
CA ILE A 401 5.73 -14.10 -5.30
C ILE A 401 5.88 -15.48 -5.93
N SER A 402 5.12 -15.79 -6.98
CA SER A 402 5.05 -17.13 -7.52
C SER A 402 6.29 -17.61 -8.28
N ASN A 403 7.25 -16.73 -8.53
CA ASN A 403 8.53 -17.12 -9.13
C ASN A 403 9.63 -17.43 -8.10
N ILE A 404 9.35 -17.27 -6.80
CA ILE A 404 10.32 -17.57 -5.74
C ILE A 404 10.30 -19.07 -5.45
N PRO A 405 11.43 -19.78 -5.57
CA PRO A 405 11.51 -21.20 -5.25
C PRO A 405 11.16 -21.47 -3.78
N ASN A 406 10.61 -22.64 -3.51
CA ASN A 406 10.18 -23.11 -2.17
C ASN A 406 9.02 -22.33 -1.53
N MET A 407 8.54 -21.24 -2.11
CA MET A 407 7.35 -20.56 -1.64
C MET A 407 6.09 -21.36 -1.97
N VAL A 408 5.26 -21.65 -0.98
CA VAL A 408 3.90 -22.13 -1.20
C VAL A 408 2.98 -20.91 -1.21
N TYR A 409 2.34 -20.62 -2.35
CA TYR A 409 1.45 -19.47 -2.46
C TYR A 409 0.04 -19.95 -2.76
N LEU A 410 -0.87 -19.77 -1.80
CA LEU A 410 -2.26 -20.24 -1.82
C LEU A 410 -3.21 -19.11 -2.22
N ALA A 411 -4.28 -19.49 -2.93
CA ALA A 411 -5.35 -18.58 -3.34
C ALA A 411 -6.73 -19.20 -3.03
N PRO A 412 -7.24 -19.03 -1.80
CA PRO A 412 -8.58 -19.47 -1.42
C PRO A 412 -9.67 -18.70 -2.16
N THR A 413 -10.83 -19.34 -2.35
CA THR A 413 -11.97 -18.81 -3.09
C THR A 413 -13.04 -18.17 -2.20
N CYS A 414 -13.00 -18.41 -0.90
CA CYS A 414 -13.98 -17.93 0.09
C CYS A 414 -13.41 -17.95 1.50
N SER A 415 -14.20 -17.49 2.46
CA SER A 415 -13.81 -17.37 3.86
C SER A 415 -13.47 -18.73 4.48
N GLU A 416 -14.29 -19.75 4.26
CA GLU A 416 -14.08 -21.07 4.85
C GLU A 416 -12.79 -21.72 4.35
N GLU A 417 -12.51 -21.61 3.04
CA GLU A 417 -11.26 -22.11 2.45
C GLU A 417 -10.05 -21.31 2.95
N TYR A 418 -10.19 -19.99 3.08
CA TYR A 418 -9.14 -19.13 3.63
C TYR A 418 -8.74 -19.55 5.05
N PHE A 419 -9.71 -19.76 5.94
CA PHE A 419 -9.40 -20.17 7.30
C PHE A 419 -8.93 -21.61 7.41
N ALA A 420 -9.37 -22.51 6.52
CA ALA A 420 -8.84 -23.87 6.43
C ALA A 420 -7.36 -23.87 6.02
N MET A 421 -7.01 -23.08 5.00
CA MET A 421 -5.61 -22.88 4.56
C MET A 421 -4.76 -22.22 5.64
N LEU A 422 -5.31 -21.21 6.33
CA LEU A 422 -4.61 -20.48 7.38
C LEU A 422 -4.34 -21.37 8.59
N GLU A 423 -5.33 -22.19 9.00
CA GLU A 423 -5.17 -23.17 10.07
C GLU A 423 -4.06 -24.18 9.76
N TRP A 424 -4.05 -24.72 8.52
CA TRP A 424 -2.98 -25.59 8.05
C TRP A 424 -1.63 -24.87 8.05
N ALA A 425 -1.55 -23.68 7.49
CA ALA A 425 -0.31 -22.91 7.35
C ALA A 425 0.32 -22.60 8.72
N VAL A 426 -0.48 -22.26 9.73
CA VAL A 426 0.02 -21.98 11.08
C VAL A 426 0.51 -23.26 11.80
N ARG A 427 -0.07 -24.42 11.49
CA ARG A 427 0.31 -25.70 12.13
C ARG A 427 1.51 -26.37 11.51
N GLN A 428 1.65 -26.34 10.18
CA GLN A 428 2.72 -27.01 9.48
C GLN A 428 4.10 -26.41 9.83
N THR A 429 5.19 -27.14 9.59
CA THR A 429 6.56 -26.78 9.97
C THR A 429 7.57 -26.99 8.85
N GLU A 430 7.10 -27.12 7.60
CA GLU A 430 7.95 -27.54 6.47
C GLU A 430 8.16 -26.42 5.45
N TYR A 431 7.15 -25.53 5.27
CA TYR A 431 7.16 -24.61 4.14
C TYR A 431 6.96 -23.14 4.57
N PRO A 432 7.64 -22.18 3.92
CA PRO A 432 7.17 -20.80 3.90
C PRO A 432 5.87 -20.72 3.08
N VAL A 433 4.82 -20.15 3.67
CA VAL A 433 3.48 -20.10 3.07
C VAL A 433 3.04 -18.65 2.93
N ALA A 434 2.69 -18.25 1.70
CA ALA A 434 1.92 -17.04 1.46
C ALA A 434 0.45 -17.42 1.17
N ILE A 435 -0.51 -16.62 1.64
CA ILE A 435 -1.94 -16.79 1.37
C ILE A 435 -2.48 -15.48 0.82
N ARG A 436 -3.01 -15.50 -0.38
CA ARG A 436 -3.67 -14.37 -1.02
C ARG A 436 -5.10 -14.29 -0.52
N VAL A 437 -5.39 -13.30 0.33
CA VAL A 437 -6.72 -13.14 0.93
C VAL A 437 -7.77 -12.93 -0.16
N PRO A 438 -8.92 -13.65 -0.14
CA PRO A 438 -9.83 -13.72 -1.28
C PRO A 438 -10.68 -12.45 -1.44
N GLY A 439 -10.18 -11.49 -2.19
CA GLY A 439 -10.92 -10.27 -2.54
C GLY A 439 -11.06 -9.27 -1.39
N VAL A 440 -12.07 -8.39 -1.49
CA VAL A 440 -12.42 -7.36 -0.50
C VAL A 440 -13.64 -7.79 0.33
N ALA A 441 -14.72 -8.16 -0.34
CA ALA A 441 -15.93 -8.64 0.31
C ALA A 441 -15.76 -10.10 0.79
N VAL A 442 -16.29 -10.39 1.97
CA VAL A 442 -16.29 -11.76 2.50
C VAL A 442 -17.31 -12.60 1.74
N VAL A 443 -16.84 -13.67 1.13
CA VAL A 443 -17.67 -14.64 0.42
C VAL A 443 -17.74 -15.91 1.26
N HIS A 444 -18.95 -16.40 1.51
CA HIS A 444 -19.21 -17.64 2.25
C HIS A 444 -19.70 -18.76 1.33
N ARG A 445 -19.25 -19.99 1.58
CA ARG A 445 -19.69 -21.21 0.89
C ARG A 445 -20.01 -22.30 1.90
N LYS A 446 -21.01 -23.13 1.56
CA LYS A 446 -21.49 -24.21 2.44
C LYS A 446 -20.83 -25.57 2.17
N GLU A 447 -19.99 -25.66 1.15
CA GLU A 447 -19.27 -26.87 0.81
C GLU A 447 -18.19 -27.20 1.84
N GLU A 448 -17.78 -28.46 1.91
CA GLU A 448 -16.66 -28.88 2.74
C GLU A 448 -15.33 -28.57 2.04
N PHE A 449 -14.40 -28.02 2.80
CA PHE A 449 -13.06 -27.72 2.36
C PHE A 449 -12.05 -28.67 2.98
N ASP A 450 -10.96 -28.91 2.26
CA ASP A 450 -9.85 -29.71 2.77
C ASP A 450 -9.21 -29.00 3.98
N THR A 451 -8.70 -29.78 4.92
CA THR A 451 -8.02 -29.27 6.12
C THR A 451 -6.52 -29.50 6.10
N ASP A 452 -6.04 -30.24 5.07
CA ASP A 452 -4.63 -30.51 4.82
C ASP A 452 -4.27 -30.11 3.38
N TYR A 453 -3.23 -29.29 3.27
CA TYR A 453 -2.70 -28.78 2.01
C TYR A 453 -1.23 -29.21 1.79
N SER A 454 -0.79 -30.27 2.48
CA SER A 454 0.58 -30.80 2.37
C SER A 454 0.89 -31.50 1.03
N GLU A 455 -0.15 -32.04 0.35
CA GLU A 455 -0.03 -32.45 -1.06
C GLU A 455 0.03 -31.19 -1.94
N LEU A 456 1.22 -30.60 -2.05
CA LEU A 456 1.40 -29.35 -2.75
C LEU A 456 0.93 -29.39 -4.20
N ASN A 457 0.37 -28.27 -4.66
CA ASN A 457 -0.08 -28.03 -6.04
C ASN A 457 -1.27 -28.89 -6.50
N ARG A 458 -1.98 -29.53 -5.59
CA ARG A 458 -3.19 -30.32 -5.94
C ARG A 458 -4.39 -29.39 -6.17
N TYR A 459 -4.92 -29.45 -7.37
CA TYR A 459 -6.13 -28.71 -7.75
C TYR A 459 -7.38 -29.45 -7.28
N LYS A 460 -8.51 -28.73 -7.18
CA LYS A 460 -9.82 -29.30 -6.84
C LYS A 460 -10.78 -29.13 -8.01
N MET A 461 -11.16 -30.24 -8.65
CA MET A 461 -12.21 -30.22 -9.64
C MET A 461 -13.56 -30.13 -8.91
N THR A 462 -14.29 -29.03 -9.13
CA THR A 462 -15.58 -28.75 -8.47
C THR A 462 -16.79 -29.05 -9.34
N ALA A 463 -16.60 -29.09 -10.66
CA ALA A 463 -17.58 -29.59 -11.60
C ALA A 463 -16.88 -30.30 -12.76
N ARG A 464 -17.41 -31.44 -13.17
CA ARG A 464 -16.90 -32.21 -14.33
C ARG A 464 -17.74 -31.92 -15.54
N GLY A 465 -17.12 -31.68 -16.65
CA GLY A 465 -17.69 -31.51 -17.99
C GLY A 465 -16.72 -32.01 -19.05
N GLU A 466 -16.91 -31.57 -20.27
CA GLU A 466 -16.09 -31.95 -21.42
C GLU A 466 -15.80 -30.72 -22.29
N THR A 467 -14.86 -30.85 -23.22
CA THR A 467 -14.50 -29.88 -24.26
C THR A 467 -13.77 -28.64 -23.69
N VAL A 468 -14.28 -27.99 -22.63
CA VAL A 468 -13.71 -26.78 -22.03
C VAL A 468 -13.43 -27.03 -20.55
N ALA A 469 -12.21 -26.76 -20.09
CA ALA A 469 -11.85 -26.77 -18.70
C ALA A 469 -11.51 -25.33 -18.23
N ILE A 470 -12.16 -24.88 -17.17
CA ILE A 470 -11.97 -23.53 -16.58
C ILE A 470 -11.20 -23.68 -15.29
N LEU A 471 -10.00 -23.13 -15.24
CA LEU A 471 -9.15 -23.02 -14.06
C LEU A 471 -9.30 -21.60 -13.49
N ALA A 472 -10.13 -21.43 -12.48
CA ALA A 472 -10.48 -20.13 -11.91
C ALA A 472 -9.79 -19.94 -10.55
N LEU A 473 -8.82 -19.02 -10.49
CA LEU A 473 -7.93 -18.83 -9.36
C LEU A 473 -8.52 -17.85 -8.33
N GLY A 474 -8.58 -18.29 -7.06
CA GLY A 474 -8.90 -17.43 -5.92
C GLY A 474 -10.22 -16.66 -6.07
N SER A 475 -10.19 -15.35 -5.92
CA SER A 475 -11.35 -14.45 -6.03
C SER A 475 -12.09 -14.52 -7.38
N PHE A 476 -11.43 -14.97 -8.46
CA PHE A 476 -12.07 -15.16 -9.76
C PHE A 476 -12.80 -16.50 -9.93
N TYR A 477 -12.91 -17.28 -8.86
CA TYR A 477 -13.66 -18.53 -8.91
C TYR A 477 -15.16 -18.31 -9.25
N ASP A 478 -15.79 -17.27 -8.71
CA ASP A 478 -17.18 -16.92 -9.02
C ASP A 478 -17.36 -16.49 -10.50
N LEU A 479 -16.38 -15.79 -11.05
CA LEU A 479 -16.35 -15.44 -12.47
C LEU A 479 -16.24 -16.71 -13.33
N GLY A 480 -15.42 -17.68 -12.91
CA GLY A 480 -15.31 -18.98 -13.54
C GLY A 480 -16.63 -19.77 -13.51
N GLN A 481 -17.35 -19.71 -12.41
CA GLN A 481 -18.68 -20.33 -12.28
C GLN A 481 -19.72 -19.64 -13.16
N ALA A 482 -19.68 -18.30 -13.25
CA ALA A 482 -20.54 -17.54 -14.16
C ALA A 482 -20.25 -17.90 -15.63
N LEU A 483 -18.98 -17.97 -16.02
CA LEU A 483 -18.57 -18.41 -17.37
C LEU A 483 -19.07 -19.83 -17.69
N LYS A 484 -18.89 -20.78 -16.77
CA LYS A 484 -19.39 -22.14 -16.93
C LYS A 484 -20.90 -22.16 -17.21
N ASN A 485 -21.68 -21.41 -16.43
CA ASN A 485 -23.13 -21.32 -16.61
C ASN A 485 -23.50 -20.67 -17.96
N LYS A 486 -22.77 -19.61 -18.34
CA LYS A 486 -22.97 -18.94 -19.64
C LYS A 486 -22.71 -19.85 -20.83
N LEU A 487 -21.64 -20.64 -20.82
CA LEU A 487 -21.33 -21.62 -21.86
C LEU A 487 -22.42 -22.69 -22.00
N ARG A 488 -22.96 -23.17 -20.88
CA ARG A 488 -24.09 -24.11 -20.90
C ARG A 488 -25.34 -23.49 -21.52
N GLU A 489 -25.66 -22.24 -21.12
CA GLU A 489 -26.88 -21.55 -21.58
C GLU A 489 -26.82 -21.18 -23.08
N GLU A 490 -25.69 -20.66 -23.54
CA GLU A 490 -25.56 -20.12 -24.91
C GLU A 490 -25.08 -21.15 -25.94
N SER A 491 -24.24 -22.11 -25.53
CA SER A 491 -23.58 -23.04 -26.44
C SER A 491 -23.85 -24.52 -26.11
N GLY A 492 -24.58 -24.81 -25.03
CA GLY A 492 -24.83 -26.18 -24.58
C GLY A 492 -23.56 -26.91 -24.08
N VAL A 493 -22.47 -26.21 -23.83
CA VAL A 493 -21.20 -26.78 -23.37
C VAL A 493 -21.21 -26.93 -21.86
N GLU A 494 -21.15 -28.18 -21.39
CA GLU A 494 -20.91 -28.49 -19.98
C GLU A 494 -19.40 -28.42 -19.70
N ALA A 495 -18.91 -27.28 -19.22
CA ALA A 495 -17.50 -27.09 -18.95
C ALA A 495 -17.08 -27.66 -17.57
N THR A 496 -15.86 -28.19 -17.50
CA THR A 496 -15.20 -28.54 -16.23
C THR A 496 -14.82 -27.27 -15.50
N LEU A 497 -15.07 -27.21 -14.18
CA LEU A 497 -14.61 -26.11 -13.32
C LEU A 497 -13.63 -26.64 -12.29
N ILE A 498 -12.49 -25.95 -12.18
CA ILE A 498 -11.38 -26.32 -11.32
C ILE A 498 -10.98 -25.12 -10.47
N ASN A 499 -10.83 -25.33 -9.15
CA ASN A 499 -10.17 -24.44 -8.24
C ASN A 499 -8.68 -24.84 -8.13
N PRO A 500 -7.74 -24.07 -8.66
CA PRO A 500 -6.30 -24.38 -8.58
C PRO A 500 -5.74 -24.35 -7.16
N ARG A 501 -6.25 -23.53 -6.27
CA ARG A 501 -5.82 -23.33 -4.87
C ARG A 501 -4.38 -22.85 -4.70
N TYR A 502 -3.45 -23.26 -5.56
CA TYR A 502 -2.03 -22.92 -5.54
C TYR A 502 -1.66 -22.04 -6.73
N ILE A 503 -0.94 -20.96 -6.44
CA ILE A 503 -0.42 -20.06 -7.48
C ILE A 503 0.96 -20.55 -7.97
N THR A 504 1.75 -21.18 -7.08
CA THR A 504 3.18 -21.46 -7.31
C THR A 504 3.46 -22.68 -8.16
N GLY A 505 2.65 -23.71 -8.15
CA GLY A 505 2.94 -24.95 -8.85
C GLY A 505 1.83 -25.39 -9.81
N LEU A 506 2.02 -26.57 -10.42
CA LEU A 506 1.08 -27.17 -11.36
C LEU A 506 0.66 -28.56 -10.85
N ASP A 507 -0.64 -28.87 -10.94
CA ASP A 507 -1.15 -30.23 -10.78
C ASP A 507 -1.00 -30.97 -12.12
N GLU A 508 0.23 -31.43 -12.41
CA GLU A 508 0.52 -32.11 -13.67
C GLU A 508 -0.38 -33.32 -13.92
N PRO A 509 -0.68 -34.20 -12.91
CA PRO A 509 -1.63 -35.29 -13.11
C PRO A 509 -3.02 -34.85 -13.59
N MET A 510 -3.57 -33.78 -12.98
CA MET A 510 -4.87 -33.25 -13.43
C MET A 510 -4.77 -32.62 -14.81
N LEU A 511 -3.71 -31.85 -15.07
CA LEU A 511 -3.50 -31.24 -16.39
C LEU A 511 -3.35 -32.30 -17.52
N GLU A 512 -2.72 -33.47 -17.23
CA GLU A 512 -2.67 -34.60 -18.16
C GLU A 512 -4.07 -35.23 -18.35
N GLU A 513 -4.85 -35.40 -17.26
CA GLU A 513 -6.23 -35.93 -17.36
C GLU A 513 -7.09 -35.07 -18.30
N LEU A 514 -6.96 -33.74 -18.25
CA LEU A 514 -7.73 -32.83 -19.08
C LEU A 514 -7.48 -33.02 -20.57
N LYS A 515 -6.32 -33.50 -20.99
CA LYS A 515 -6.03 -33.78 -22.42
C LYS A 515 -6.94 -34.87 -23.04
N VAL A 516 -7.55 -35.70 -22.20
CA VAL A 516 -8.37 -36.83 -22.70
C VAL A 516 -9.75 -36.39 -23.18
N GLY A 517 -10.33 -35.35 -22.55
CA GLY A 517 -11.72 -34.97 -22.86
C GLY A 517 -11.90 -33.48 -23.21
N HIS A 518 -10.83 -32.69 -23.15
CA HIS A 518 -10.90 -31.24 -23.35
C HIS A 518 -10.07 -30.82 -24.56
N ARG A 519 -10.52 -29.76 -25.22
CA ARG A 519 -9.81 -29.09 -26.34
C ARG A 519 -9.32 -27.69 -25.96
N ILE A 520 -9.98 -27.09 -24.97
CA ILE A 520 -9.71 -25.73 -24.53
C ILE A 520 -9.51 -25.74 -23.02
N VAL A 521 -8.43 -25.10 -22.56
CA VAL A 521 -8.22 -24.73 -21.16
C VAL A 521 -8.31 -23.21 -21.04
N VAL A 522 -9.14 -22.76 -20.13
CA VAL A 522 -9.34 -21.34 -19.80
C VAL A 522 -8.73 -21.10 -18.42
N THR A 523 -7.88 -20.09 -18.27
CA THR A 523 -7.40 -19.67 -16.96
C THR A 523 -7.95 -18.29 -16.63
N LEU A 524 -8.39 -18.12 -15.38
CA LEU A 524 -8.86 -16.85 -14.84
C LEU A 524 -8.00 -16.50 -13.64
N GLU A 525 -7.34 -15.34 -13.69
CA GLU A 525 -6.54 -14.84 -12.58
C GLU A 525 -6.81 -13.36 -12.30
N ASP A 526 -6.97 -13.01 -11.03
CA ASP A 526 -7.18 -11.66 -10.53
C ASP A 526 -5.84 -10.93 -10.39
N GLY A 527 -5.10 -10.82 -11.49
CA GLY A 527 -3.76 -10.28 -11.55
C GLY A 527 -3.32 -10.01 -12.98
N VAL A 528 -2.10 -9.50 -13.16
CA VAL A 528 -1.51 -9.30 -14.48
C VAL A 528 -1.12 -10.62 -15.11
N LEU A 529 -1.35 -10.75 -16.42
CA LEU A 529 -1.07 -11.98 -17.18
C LEU A 529 0.43 -12.27 -17.30
N ASP A 530 1.23 -11.21 -17.53
CA ASP A 530 2.69 -11.34 -17.70
C ASP A 530 3.35 -11.95 -16.45
N GLY A 531 3.91 -13.13 -16.57
CA GLY A 531 4.50 -13.92 -15.49
C GLY A 531 3.47 -14.54 -14.54
N GLY A 532 2.18 -14.46 -14.86
CA GLY A 532 1.06 -14.92 -14.04
C GLY A 532 0.83 -16.43 -14.05
N PHE A 533 -0.27 -16.83 -13.44
CA PHE A 533 -0.69 -18.23 -13.34
C PHE A 533 -1.02 -18.82 -14.72
N GLY A 534 -1.75 -18.08 -15.56
CA GLY A 534 -2.18 -18.53 -16.88
C GLY A 534 -1.00 -18.82 -17.82
N GLU A 535 0.08 -18.04 -17.76
CA GLU A 535 1.28 -18.32 -18.56
C GLU A 535 1.96 -19.63 -18.18
N LYS A 536 1.93 -20.04 -16.92
CA LYS A 536 2.46 -21.34 -16.49
C LYS A 536 1.67 -22.49 -17.10
N ILE A 537 0.34 -22.35 -17.12
CA ILE A 537 -0.56 -23.33 -17.75
C ILE A 537 -0.33 -23.37 -19.27
N ALA A 538 -0.23 -22.20 -19.92
CA ALA A 538 0.06 -22.12 -21.36
C ALA A 538 1.41 -22.76 -21.72
N ARG A 539 2.46 -22.51 -20.91
CA ARG A 539 3.77 -23.16 -21.07
C ARG A 539 3.69 -24.68 -20.93
N TYR A 540 2.89 -25.19 -20.00
CA TYR A 540 2.72 -26.64 -19.82
C TYR A 540 2.11 -27.29 -21.06
N TYR A 541 1.09 -26.67 -21.65
CA TYR A 541 0.42 -27.19 -22.84
C TYR A 541 1.10 -26.82 -24.17
N GLY A 542 2.16 -26.03 -24.17
CA GLY A 542 2.78 -25.47 -25.38
C GLY A 542 3.22 -26.48 -26.45
N ASN A 543 3.47 -27.75 -26.06
CA ASN A 543 3.80 -28.83 -26.97
C ASN A 543 2.63 -29.82 -27.21
N SER A 544 1.40 -29.40 -26.93
CA SER A 544 0.18 -30.21 -27.12
C SER A 544 -0.80 -29.53 -28.08
N GLU A 545 -1.86 -30.23 -28.45
CA GLU A 545 -2.96 -29.66 -29.23
C GLU A 545 -3.97 -28.87 -28.39
N MET A 546 -3.76 -28.80 -27.07
CA MET A 546 -4.62 -28.06 -26.16
C MET A 546 -4.55 -26.56 -26.44
N ARG A 547 -5.67 -25.94 -26.69
CA ARG A 547 -5.74 -24.47 -26.77
C ARG A 547 -5.87 -23.87 -25.36
N VAL A 548 -5.03 -22.91 -25.05
CA VAL A 548 -5.08 -22.22 -23.75
C VAL A 548 -5.50 -20.77 -23.96
N LEU A 549 -6.52 -20.33 -23.24
CA LEU A 549 -7.00 -18.96 -23.19
C LEU A 549 -6.75 -18.41 -21.79
N ASN A 550 -5.90 -17.40 -21.70
CA ASN A 550 -5.58 -16.76 -20.43
C ASN A 550 -6.34 -15.45 -20.28
N TYR A 551 -7.07 -15.30 -19.19
CA TYR A 551 -7.79 -14.09 -18.83
C TYR A 551 -7.27 -13.53 -17.52
N GLY A 552 -6.85 -12.29 -17.55
CA GLY A 552 -6.31 -11.48 -16.47
C GLY A 552 -6.06 -10.07 -16.96
N LEU A 553 -5.36 -9.26 -16.19
CA LEU A 553 -5.08 -7.87 -16.54
C LEU A 553 -3.89 -7.74 -17.49
N ARG A 554 -3.93 -6.70 -18.31
CA ARG A 554 -2.77 -6.23 -19.06
C ARG A 554 -1.72 -5.68 -18.11
N LYS A 555 -0.46 -5.77 -18.51
CA LYS A 555 0.69 -5.22 -17.79
C LYS A 555 0.76 -3.71 -17.97
N GLU A 556 -0.02 -2.98 -17.19
CA GLU A 556 -0.07 -1.52 -17.21
C GLU A 556 -0.34 -0.94 -15.82
N PHE A 557 0.05 0.30 -15.61
CA PHE A 557 -0.29 1.06 -14.42
C PHE A 557 -1.65 1.74 -14.62
N ALA A 558 -2.74 1.04 -14.28
CA ALA A 558 -4.08 1.62 -14.26
C ALA A 558 -4.17 2.66 -13.13
N ASP A 559 -4.87 3.77 -13.36
CA ASP A 559 -5.00 4.85 -12.38
C ASP A 559 -6.47 5.23 -12.18
N ARG A 560 -6.95 5.18 -10.95
CA ARG A 560 -8.31 5.57 -10.53
C ARG A 560 -9.38 5.04 -11.49
N TYR A 561 -9.27 3.77 -11.79
CA TYR A 561 -10.14 3.09 -12.75
C TYR A 561 -11.53 2.80 -12.18
N ASN A 562 -12.52 2.78 -13.06
CA ASN A 562 -13.79 2.14 -12.80
C ASN A 562 -13.62 0.62 -12.98
N LEU A 563 -14.03 -0.18 -11.99
CA LEU A 563 -13.85 -1.63 -12.00
C LEU A 563 -14.54 -2.30 -13.20
N ASP A 564 -15.79 -1.94 -13.48
CA ASP A 564 -16.57 -2.55 -14.58
C ASP A 564 -15.95 -2.25 -15.94
N GLU A 565 -15.41 -1.04 -16.12
CA GLU A 565 -14.71 -0.66 -17.34
C GLU A 565 -13.37 -1.39 -17.49
N LEU A 566 -12.61 -1.52 -16.39
CA LEU A 566 -11.37 -2.29 -16.38
C LEU A 566 -11.62 -3.74 -16.75
N MET A 567 -12.63 -4.37 -16.14
CA MET A 567 -13.03 -5.75 -16.44
C MET A 567 -13.41 -5.92 -17.91
N LYS A 568 -14.25 -5.04 -18.44
CA LYS A 568 -14.66 -5.08 -19.87
C LYS A 568 -13.48 -4.86 -20.83
N THR A 569 -12.60 -3.92 -20.53
CA THR A 569 -11.44 -3.61 -21.37
C THR A 569 -10.45 -4.77 -21.44
N ASN A 570 -10.34 -5.53 -20.35
CA ASN A 570 -9.51 -6.73 -20.27
C ASN A 570 -10.27 -8.02 -20.67
N ARG A 571 -11.50 -7.91 -21.19
CA ARG A 571 -12.36 -9.04 -21.58
C ARG A 571 -12.68 -10.00 -20.42
N LEU A 572 -12.76 -9.49 -19.20
CA LEU A 572 -12.99 -10.22 -17.95
C LEU A 572 -14.49 -10.24 -17.58
N THR A 573 -15.36 -10.46 -18.56
CA THR A 573 -16.78 -10.72 -18.33
C THR A 573 -17.16 -12.10 -18.86
N ASP A 574 -18.07 -12.79 -18.19
CA ASP A 574 -18.57 -14.11 -18.60
C ASP A 574 -19.04 -14.13 -20.07
N LYS A 575 -19.74 -13.07 -20.50
CA LYS A 575 -20.23 -12.92 -21.87
C LYS A 575 -19.09 -12.84 -22.89
N GLN A 576 -18.10 -11.94 -22.68
CA GLN A 576 -16.99 -11.77 -23.62
C GLN A 576 -16.14 -13.04 -23.71
N MET A 577 -15.91 -13.71 -22.59
CA MET A 577 -15.17 -14.97 -22.56
C MET A 577 -15.93 -16.10 -23.25
N ALA A 578 -17.26 -16.18 -23.06
CA ALA A 578 -18.09 -17.17 -23.77
C ALA A 578 -18.09 -16.93 -25.28
N GLU A 579 -18.16 -15.68 -25.73
CA GLU A 579 -18.03 -15.31 -27.16
C GLU A 579 -16.68 -15.76 -27.75
N ASP A 580 -15.57 -15.52 -27.03
CA ASP A 580 -14.23 -15.95 -27.47
C ASP A 580 -14.12 -17.46 -27.58
N ILE A 581 -14.68 -18.21 -26.63
CA ILE A 581 -14.65 -19.66 -26.59
C ILE A 581 -15.53 -20.24 -27.73
N ALA A 582 -16.73 -19.69 -27.94
CA ALA A 582 -17.63 -20.09 -29.00
C ALA A 582 -16.97 -19.96 -30.39
N GLY A 583 -16.31 -18.82 -30.65
CA GLY A 583 -15.55 -18.58 -31.90
C GLY A 583 -14.38 -19.54 -32.13
N ILE A 584 -13.95 -20.29 -31.13
CA ILE A 584 -12.92 -21.34 -31.28
C ILE A 584 -13.55 -22.71 -31.49
N LEU A 585 -14.74 -22.95 -30.96
CA LEU A 585 -15.44 -24.22 -31.04
C LEU A 585 -16.12 -24.43 -32.42
N GLU A 586 -16.49 -23.32 -33.11
CA GLU A 586 -16.93 -23.31 -34.50
C GLU A 586 -15.77 -23.69 -35.45
#